data_53598d190ce5fc6a1657120a3d02b938
#
_entry.id   53598d190ce5fc6a1657120a3d02b938
#
_cell.length_a   1.000
_cell.length_b   1.000
_cell.length_c   1.000
_cell.angle_alpha   90.00
_cell.angle_beta   90.00
_cell.angle_gamma   90.00
#
_symmetry.space_group_name_H-M   'P 1'
#
loop_
_entity.id
_entity.type
_entity.pdbx_description
1 polymer ?
#
loop_
_entity_poly.entity_id
_entity_poly.type
_entity_poly.pdbx_seq_one_letter_code
_entity_poly.pdbx_strand_id
1 'polypeptide(L)'
;DIDKQFHYYNTLIEADWVYCHNESDFNYYLGLGCKDIRVMRSLMIPSGLIPRNEWGDATMIGGNFVQWYGGFDSYMVAREIGDPISAPSMGRKQKQEDMIEDINYLPYLSWREWINCLSQYNIGVHLMRTHAAGTFAMNCAFHGIPCIGYKGLDTQEILHPLTTVEVGDLENAKMIAKKLKESEKFYNLCSDTIRKRFNLNYTETAWKQNWNKQFTL
;
A
#
# COMPACT_ATOMS: atom_id res chain seq x y z
N ASP A 1 20.85 -16.01 2.76
CA ASP A 1 22.25 -15.88 3.16
C ASP A 1 22.31 -15.46 4.62
N ILE A 2 22.84 -16.35 5.49
CA ILE A 2 22.90 -16.17 6.96
C ILE A 2 23.82 -15.01 7.36
N ASP A 3 24.93 -14.81 6.62
CA ASP A 3 25.89 -13.76 6.91
C ASP A 3 25.27 -12.36 6.74
N LYS A 4 24.43 -12.19 5.74
CA LYS A 4 23.68 -10.94 5.54
C LYS A 4 22.66 -10.71 6.65
N GLN A 5 22.02 -11.76 7.15
CA GLN A 5 21.08 -11.67 8.27
C GLN A 5 21.81 -11.27 9.57
N PHE A 6 22.96 -11.86 9.87
CA PHE A 6 23.77 -11.47 11.03
C PHE A 6 24.32 -10.05 10.89
N HIS A 7 24.78 -9.66 9.70
CA HIS A 7 25.23 -8.30 9.47
C HIS A 7 24.11 -7.28 9.69
N TYR A 8 22.93 -7.54 9.15
CA TYR A 8 21.74 -6.72 9.38
C TYR A 8 21.37 -6.63 10.87
N TYR A 9 21.34 -7.78 11.57
CA TYR A 9 21.06 -7.83 13.00
C TYR A 9 22.06 -6.99 13.81
N ASN A 10 23.37 -7.17 13.59
CA ASN A 10 24.39 -6.40 14.28
C ASN A 10 24.24 -4.90 14.05
N THR A 11 23.95 -4.49 12.81
CA THR A 11 23.67 -3.09 12.48
C THR A 11 22.50 -2.53 13.27
N LEU A 12 21.43 -3.31 13.43
CA LEU A 12 20.23 -2.88 14.17
C LEU A 12 20.49 -2.70 15.67
N ILE A 13 21.24 -3.63 16.31
CA ILE A 13 21.49 -3.57 17.76
C ILE A 13 22.57 -2.54 18.13
N GLU A 14 23.45 -2.20 17.21
CA GLU A 14 24.50 -1.18 17.39
C GLU A 14 24.01 0.24 17.10
N ALA A 15 22.89 0.39 16.37
CA ALA A 15 22.32 1.69 16.03
C ALA A 15 21.83 2.45 17.27
N ASP A 16 22.04 3.76 17.30
CA ASP A 16 21.51 4.63 18.35
C ASP A 16 19.98 4.60 18.38
N TRP A 17 19.35 4.53 17.21
CA TRP A 17 17.89 4.35 17.03
C TRP A 17 17.58 3.61 15.73
N VAL A 18 16.42 2.97 15.71
CA VAL A 18 15.88 2.23 14.56
C VAL A 18 14.53 2.81 14.16
N TYR A 19 14.33 3.06 12.88
CA TYR A 19 13.05 3.48 12.34
C TYR A 19 12.31 2.32 11.73
N CYS A 20 11.01 2.22 12.02
CA CYS A 20 10.10 1.35 11.29
C CYS A 20 8.91 2.15 10.74
N HIS A 21 8.26 1.62 9.72
CA HIS A 21 7.12 2.27 9.07
C HIS A 21 5.78 1.92 9.70
N ASN A 22 5.70 0.78 10.37
CA ASN A 22 4.47 0.24 10.92
C ASN A 22 4.57 0.04 12.43
N GLU A 23 3.50 0.30 13.16
CA GLU A 23 3.40 0.02 14.60
C GLU A 23 3.62 -1.47 14.90
N SER A 24 3.17 -2.36 14.01
CA SER A 24 3.36 -3.80 14.15
C SER A 24 4.83 -4.24 14.15
N ASP A 25 5.72 -3.47 13.53
CA ASP A 25 7.15 -3.79 13.45
C ASP A 25 7.91 -3.42 14.73
N PHE A 26 7.34 -2.55 15.56
CA PHE A 26 7.96 -2.10 16.82
C PHE A 26 8.34 -3.27 17.72
N ASN A 27 7.40 -4.18 17.97
CA ASN A 27 7.63 -5.34 18.83
C ASN A 27 8.68 -6.31 18.27
N TYR A 28 8.76 -6.42 16.94
CA TYR A 28 9.79 -7.23 16.29
C TYR A 28 11.19 -6.67 16.57
N TYR A 29 11.40 -5.37 16.37
CA TYR A 29 12.69 -4.73 16.64
C TYR A 29 13.03 -4.71 18.14
N LEU A 30 12.03 -4.55 18.99
CA LEU A 30 12.21 -4.67 20.44
C LEU A 30 12.68 -6.08 20.83
N GLY A 31 12.09 -7.11 20.26
CA GLY A 31 12.46 -8.51 20.46
C GLY A 31 13.86 -8.85 19.93
N LEU A 32 14.35 -8.12 18.93
CA LEU A 32 15.75 -8.24 18.48
C LEU A 32 16.76 -7.57 19.42
N GLY A 33 16.33 -6.77 20.38
CA GLY A 33 17.21 -6.06 21.32
C GLY A 33 17.60 -4.64 20.89
N CYS A 34 16.88 -4.04 19.94
CA CYS A 34 17.08 -2.63 19.56
C CYS A 34 16.75 -1.72 20.74
N LYS A 35 17.58 -0.69 20.99
CA LYS A 35 17.51 0.14 22.19
C LYS A 35 16.48 1.26 22.12
N ASP A 36 16.41 1.93 20.97
CA ASP A 36 15.50 3.05 20.70
C ASP A 36 14.81 2.81 19.34
N ILE A 37 13.51 2.55 19.39
CA ILE A 37 12.71 2.23 18.20
C ILE A 37 11.68 3.32 18.02
N ARG A 38 11.61 3.87 16.81
CA ARG A 38 10.72 4.98 16.47
C ARG A 38 9.87 4.65 15.25
N VAL A 39 8.57 4.84 15.39
CA VAL A 39 7.65 4.60 14.28
C VAL A 39 7.53 5.86 13.43
N MET A 40 8.11 5.81 12.24
CA MET A 40 8.08 6.89 11.27
C MET A 40 7.25 6.49 10.06
N ARG A 41 6.00 6.94 10.03
CA ARG A 41 5.09 6.66 8.93
C ARG A 41 5.65 7.14 7.60
N SER A 42 5.28 6.45 6.54
CA SER A 42 5.65 6.84 5.18
C SER A 42 5.17 8.26 4.86
N LEU A 43 5.94 8.96 4.05
CA LEU A 43 5.63 10.32 3.61
C LEU A 43 5.29 10.34 2.13
N MET A 44 4.26 11.06 1.76
CA MET A 44 3.98 11.44 0.39
C MET A 44 4.04 12.97 0.26
N ILE A 45 4.92 13.46 -0.63
CA ILE A 45 5.03 14.88 -0.96
C ILE A 45 4.42 15.09 -2.36
N PRO A 46 3.13 15.47 -2.44
CA PRO A 46 2.43 15.56 -3.73
C PRO A 46 2.67 16.90 -4.45
N SER A 47 3.82 17.53 -4.27
CA SER A 47 4.12 18.84 -4.87
C SER A 47 3.91 18.84 -6.39
N GLY A 48 3.00 19.67 -6.87
CA GLY A 48 2.64 19.77 -8.28
C GLY A 48 1.77 18.61 -8.81
N LEU A 49 1.23 17.76 -7.92
CA LEU A 49 0.26 16.74 -8.25
C LEU A 49 -1.13 17.15 -7.79
N ILE A 50 -2.15 16.74 -8.54
CA ILE A 50 -3.54 17.04 -8.24
C ILE A 50 -4.27 15.73 -7.96
N PRO A 51 -4.98 15.59 -6.82
CA PRO A 51 -5.85 14.44 -6.60
C PRO A 51 -6.90 14.35 -7.71
N ARG A 52 -7.32 13.13 -8.06
CA ARG A 52 -8.38 12.96 -9.05
C ARG A 52 -9.68 13.60 -8.57
N ASN A 53 -10.45 14.11 -9.54
CA ASN A 53 -11.80 14.65 -9.34
C ASN A 53 -12.88 13.79 -10.01
N GLU A 54 -12.50 12.82 -10.84
CA GLU A 54 -13.40 11.91 -11.56
C GLU A 54 -13.08 10.46 -11.21
N TRP A 55 -14.07 9.59 -11.37
CA TRP A 55 -13.87 8.15 -11.15
C TRP A 55 -13.18 7.54 -12.37
N GLY A 56 -12.29 6.58 -12.10
CA GLY A 56 -11.72 5.74 -13.14
C GLY A 56 -12.65 4.59 -13.51
N ASP A 57 -12.22 3.80 -14.47
CA ASP A 57 -12.97 2.66 -15.02
C ASP A 57 -12.20 1.33 -14.98
N ALA A 58 -11.02 1.34 -14.37
CA ALA A 58 -10.12 0.19 -14.30
C ALA A 58 -9.66 -0.12 -12.86
N THR A 59 -9.15 -1.33 -12.66
CA THR A 59 -8.58 -1.80 -11.41
C THR A 59 -7.05 -1.88 -11.51
N MET A 60 -6.35 -1.35 -10.50
CA MET A 60 -4.89 -1.44 -10.40
C MET A 60 -4.49 -2.49 -9.36
N ILE A 61 -3.66 -3.45 -9.77
CA ILE A 61 -2.99 -4.35 -8.83
C ILE A 61 -1.71 -3.67 -8.33
N GLY A 62 -1.52 -3.63 -7.01
CA GLY A 62 -0.28 -3.16 -6.40
C GLY A 62 0.74 -4.29 -6.25
N GLY A 63 1.93 -4.08 -6.77
CA GLY A 63 3.01 -5.06 -6.65
C GLY A 63 3.10 -6.06 -7.81
N ASN A 64 4.13 -6.88 -7.75
CA ASN A 64 4.39 -7.92 -8.74
C ASN A 64 3.91 -9.30 -8.26
N PHE A 65 4.00 -10.31 -9.13
CA PHE A 65 3.49 -11.66 -8.89
C PHE A 65 4.39 -12.57 -8.05
N VAL A 66 5.43 -12.05 -7.42
CA VAL A 66 6.17 -12.83 -6.42
C VAL A 66 5.29 -13.06 -5.18
N GLN A 67 5.43 -14.21 -4.57
CA GLN A 67 4.54 -14.69 -3.50
C GLN A 67 4.35 -13.68 -2.35
N TRP A 68 5.42 -13.04 -1.91
CA TRP A 68 5.35 -12.10 -0.78
C TRP A 68 4.75 -10.74 -1.12
N TYR A 69 4.69 -10.35 -2.40
CA TYR A 69 3.97 -9.17 -2.85
C TYR A 69 2.49 -9.41 -3.14
N GLY A 70 2.05 -10.68 -3.15
CA GLY A 70 0.65 -11.05 -3.29
C GLY A 70 -0.01 -10.67 -4.61
N GLY A 71 0.77 -10.56 -5.69
CA GLY A 71 0.23 -10.18 -7.00
C GLY A 71 -0.82 -11.15 -7.51
N PHE A 72 -0.62 -12.47 -7.32
CA PHE A 72 -1.61 -13.47 -7.72
C PHE A 72 -2.89 -13.38 -6.89
N ASP A 73 -2.80 -13.25 -5.56
CA ASP A 73 -3.97 -13.06 -4.69
C ASP A 73 -4.73 -11.79 -5.09
N SER A 74 -3.99 -10.70 -5.37
CA SER A 74 -4.57 -9.43 -5.81
C SER A 74 -5.27 -9.57 -7.17
N TYR A 75 -4.70 -10.31 -8.10
CA TYR A 75 -5.31 -10.61 -9.39
C TYR A 75 -6.61 -11.41 -9.24
N MET A 76 -6.62 -12.43 -8.39
CA MET A 76 -7.82 -13.23 -8.13
C MET A 76 -8.98 -12.42 -7.54
N VAL A 77 -8.66 -11.39 -6.75
CA VAL A 77 -9.67 -10.46 -6.21
C VAL A 77 -10.08 -9.42 -7.25
N ALA A 78 -9.13 -8.89 -8.02
CA ALA A 78 -9.42 -7.89 -9.07
C ALA A 78 -10.37 -8.44 -10.14
N ARG A 79 -10.24 -9.73 -10.50
CA ARG A 79 -11.16 -10.39 -11.46
C ARG A 79 -12.63 -10.36 -11.03
N GLU A 80 -12.91 -10.37 -9.72
CA GLU A 80 -14.29 -10.32 -9.21
C GLU A 80 -14.96 -8.94 -9.45
N ILE A 81 -14.17 -7.90 -9.75
CA ILE A 81 -14.66 -6.56 -10.06
C ILE A 81 -15.19 -6.49 -11.50
N GLY A 82 -14.57 -7.24 -12.41
CA GLY A 82 -14.95 -7.31 -13.83
C GLY A 82 -14.50 -6.11 -14.67
N ASP A 83 -13.71 -5.18 -14.10
CA ASP A 83 -13.11 -4.05 -14.82
C ASP A 83 -11.79 -4.46 -15.47
N PRO A 84 -11.28 -3.70 -16.47
CA PRO A 84 -9.93 -3.88 -17.00
C PRO A 84 -8.89 -3.84 -15.87
N ILE A 85 -7.96 -4.80 -15.88
CA ILE A 85 -6.94 -4.93 -14.84
C ILE A 85 -5.60 -4.44 -15.38
N SER A 86 -4.91 -3.61 -14.60
CA SER A 86 -3.54 -3.21 -14.87
C SER A 86 -2.62 -3.53 -13.69
N ALA A 87 -1.34 -3.76 -14.01
CA ALA A 87 -0.29 -3.96 -13.02
C ALA A 87 0.96 -3.15 -13.38
N PRO A 88 1.68 -2.57 -12.40
CA PRO A 88 2.95 -1.90 -12.67
C PRO A 88 4.03 -2.95 -12.97
N SER A 89 4.88 -2.69 -13.95
CA SER A 89 6.02 -3.57 -14.24
C SER A 89 7.10 -3.52 -13.15
N MET A 90 7.18 -2.43 -12.41
CA MET A 90 8.21 -2.15 -11.39
C MET A 90 9.65 -2.44 -11.87
N GLY A 91 9.89 -2.35 -13.18
CA GLY A 91 11.16 -2.71 -13.82
C GLY A 91 11.48 -4.21 -13.78
N ARG A 92 10.52 -5.05 -13.37
CA ARG A 92 10.65 -6.51 -13.31
C ARG A 92 9.38 -7.14 -13.86
N LYS A 93 9.53 -7.91 -14.93
CA LYS A 93 8.49 -8.78 -15.44
C LYS A 93 9.06 -10.19 -15.50
N GLN A 94 8.41 -11.12 -14.82
CA GLN A 94 8.78 -12.53 -14.93
C GLN A 94 8.10 -13.13 -16.18
N LYS A 95 8.77 -14.07 -16.85
CA LYS A 95 8.19 -14.71 -18.05
C LYS A 95 6.82 -15.37 -17.79
N GLN A 96 6.61 -15.86 -16.57
CA GLN A 96 5.34 -16.50 -16.19
C GLN A 96 4.16 -15.52 -16.14
N GLU A 97 4.42 -14.22 -15.93
CA GLU A 97 3.37 -13.19 -15.89
C GLU A 97 2.77 -12.98 -17.28
N ASP A 98 3.52 -13.26 -18.36
CA ASP A 98 3.00 -13.24 -19.74
C ASP A 98 1.90 -14.28 -20.02
N MET A 99 1.76 -15.28 -19.15
CA MET A 99 0.68 -16.28 -19.24
C MET A 99 -0.69 -15.73 -18.79
N ILE A 100 -0.73 -14.54 -18.17
CA ILE A 100 -1.96 -13.90 -17.75
C ILE A 100 -2.29 -12.83 -18.80
N GLU A 101 -3.10 -13.18 -19.77
CA GLU A 101 -3.37 -12.36 -20.96
C GLU A 101 -4.30 -11.17 -20.67
N ASP A 102 -5.10 -11.24 -19.61
CA ASP A 102 -6.09 -10.22 -19.23
C ASP A 102 -5.54 -9.11 -18.32
N ILE A 103 -4.22 -9.00 -18.19
CA ILE A 103 -3.56 -7.91 -17.46
C ILE A 103 -2.83 -6.97 -18.42
N ASN A 104 -3.12 -5.69 -18.32
CA ASN A 104 -2.33 -4.64 -18.95
C ASN A 104 -1.12 -4.29 -18.07
N TYR A 105 0.06 -4.75 -18.46
CA TYR A 105 1.31 -4.41 -17.77
C TYR A 105 1.80 -3.04 -18.20
N LEU A 106 1.83 -2.10 -17.23
CA LEU A 106 2.32 -0.76 -17.48
C LEU A 106 3.85 -0.76 -17.68
N PRO A 107 4.38 0.12 -18.54
CA PRO A 107 5.82 0.34 -18.63
C PRO A 107 6.36 0.89 -17.30
N TYR A 108 7.69 0.95 -17.16
CA TYR A 108 8.29 1.68 -16.05
C TYR A 108 7.90 3.17 -16.14
N LEU A 109 7.34 3.68 -15.07
CA LEU A 109 6.92 5.07 -14.92
C LEU A 109 7.76 5.73 -13.83
N SER A 110 8.16 6.98 -14.04
CA SER A 110 8.69 7.80 -12.96
C SER A 110 7.62 7.99 -11.87
N TRP A 111 8.01 8.36 -10.66
CA TRP A 111 7.05 8.52 -9.57
C TRP A 111 5.89 9.49 -9.91
N ARG A 112 6.17 10.60 -10.58
CA ARG A 112 5.13 11.56 -10.99
C ARG A 112 4.19 10.99 -12.04
N GLU A 113 4.74 10.31 -13.04
CA GLU A 113 3.94 9.63 -14.07
C GLU A 113 3.08 8.53 -13.45
N TRP A 114 3.63 7.76 -12.51
CA TRP A 114 2.91 6.74 -11.76
C TRP A 114 1.72 7.33 -11.01
N ILE A 115 1.91 8.40 -10.23
CA ILE A 115 0.81 9.01 -9.49
C ILE A 115 -0.25 9.56 -10.43
N ASN A 116 0.14 10.24 -11.51
CA ASN A 116 -0.83 10.72 -12.51
C ASN A 116 -1.57 9.58 -13.20
N CYS A 117 -0.89 8.50 -13.56
CA CYS A 117 -1.49 7.32 -14.15
C CYS A 117 -2.52 6.68 -13.20
N LEU A 118 -2.21 6.62 -11.92
CA LEU A 118 -3.08 6.00 -10.92
C LEU A 118 -4.45 6.71 -10.80
N SER A 119 -4.54 7.99 -11.14
CA SER A 119 -5.81 8.74 -11.13
C SER A 119 -6.89 8.15 -12.07
N GLN A 120 -6.48 7.36 -13.07
CA GLN A 120 -7.39 6.73 -14.06
C GLN A 120 -8.05 5.44 -13.52
N TYR A 121 -7.64 4.96 -12.35
CA TYR A 121 -8.13 3.71 -11.77
C TYR A 121 -9.21 3.97 -10.72
N ASN A 122 -10.13 3.04 -10.61
CA ASN A 122 -11.23 3.14 -9.66
C ASN A 122 -10.95 2.41 -8.35
N ILE A 123 -10.35 1.24 -8.41
CA ILE A 123 -10.07 0.39 -7.26
C ILE A 123 -8.61 -0.05 -7.31
N GLY A 124 -7.94 -0.02 -6.15
CA GLY A 124 -6.64 -0.65 -5.95
C GLY A 124 -6.79 -2.01 -5.24
N VAL A 125 -5.97 -2.98 -5.60
CA VAL A 125 -5.90 -4.27 -4.90
C VAL A 125 -4.44 -4.62 -4.62
N HIS A 126 -4.06 -4.75 -3.35
CA HIS A 126 -2.69 -5.10 -2.95
C HIS A 126 -2.67 -6.00 -1.72
N LEU A 127 -2.83 -7.29 -1.95
CA LEU A 127 -2.88 -8.32 -0.90
C LEU A 127 -1.47 -8.79 -0.51
N MET A 128 -0.63 -7.83 -0.09
CA MET A 128 0.76 -8.08 0.27
C MET A 128 0.87 -8.71 1.66
N ARG A 129 1.65 -9.78 1.77
CA ARG A 129 1.89 -10.53 3.02
C ARG A 129 3.14 -10.07 3.77
N THR A 130 3.93 -9.19 3.17
CA THR A 130 5.19 -8.71 3.73
C THR A 130 5.02 -7.31 4.29
N HIS A 131 5.58 -7.05 5.46
CA HIS A 131 5.64 -5.71 6.02
C HIS A 131 6.62 -4.84 5.20
N ALA A 132 6.16 -3.66 4.84
CA ALA A 132 6.89 -2.66 4.06
C ALA A 132 6.33 -1.26 4.31
N ALA A 133 6.83 -0.26 3.60
CA ALA A 133 6.36 1.12 3.71
C ALA A 133 4.90 1.34 3.25
N GLY A 134 4.31 0.39 2.51
CA GLY A 134 2.91 0.44 2.08
C GLY A 134 2.58 1.58 1.12
N THR A 135 3.52 1.96 0.26
CA THR A 135 3.39 3.14 -0.61
C THR A 135 2.24 3.05 -1.60
N PHE A 136 1.87 1.85 -2.06
CA PHE A 136 0.76 1.68 -2.99
C PHE A 136 -0.58 2.12 -2.36
N ALA A 137 -0.91 1.64 -1.17
CA ALA A 137 -2.12 2.04 -0.45
C ALA A 137 -2.15 3.56 -0.21
N MET A 138 -1.01 4.15 0.15
CA MET A 138 -0.88 5.59 0.33
C MET A 138 -1.09 6.37 -0.98
N ASN A 139 -0.56 5.89 -2.10
CA ASN A 139 -0.76 6.51 -3.41
C ASN A 139 -2.23 6.44 -3.85
N CYS A 140 -2.90 5.32 -3.62
CA CYS A 140 -4.34 5.19 -3.82
C CYS A 140 -5.10 6.21 -2.95
N ALA A 141 -4.71 6.35 -1.69
CA ALA A 141 -5.37 7.25 -0.75
C ALA A 141 -5.26 8.72 -1.15
N PHE A 142 -4.15 9.15 -1.74
CA PHE A 142 -3.98 10.49 -2.29
C PHE A 142 -5.08 10.85 -3.31
N HIS A 143 -5.49 9.88 -4.14
CA HIS A 143 -6.58 10.04 -5.09
C HIS A 143 -7.97 9.73 -4.51
N GLY A 144 -8.06 9.24 -3.27
CA GLY A 144 -9.30 8.73 -2.69
C GLY A 144 -9.77 7.43 -3.36
N ILE A 145 -8.85 6.63 -3.87
CA ILE A 145 -9.13 5.32 -4.48
C ILE A 145 -9.18 4.28 -3.36
N PRO A 146 -10.29 3.54 -3.17
CA PRO A 146 -10.32 2.42 -2.25
C PRO A 146 -9.28 1.36 -2.63
N CYS A 147 -8.45 0.96 -1.66
CA CYS A 147 -7.47 -0.11 -1.83
C CYS A 147 -7.84 -1.30 -0.95
N ILE A 148 -8.05 -2.47 -1.56
CA ILE A 148 -8.26 -3.72 -0.84
C ILE A 148 -6.89 -4.29 -0.50
N GLY A 149 -6.63 -4.56 0.78
CA GLY A 149 -5.32 -5.06 1.21
C GLY A 149 -5.39 -5.86 2.49
N TYR A 150 -4.33 -6.62 2.75
CA TYR A 150 -4.18 -7.35 4.00
C TYR A 150 -3.80 -6.41 5.15
N LYS A 151 -4.22 -6.80 6.35
CA LYS A 151 -3.78 -6.22 7.61
C LYS A 151 -2.28 -6.40 7.82
N GLY A 152 -1.65 -5.51 8.57
CA GLY A 152 -0.22 -5.54 8.89
C GLY A 152 0.57 -4.31 8.40
N LEU A 153 -0.02 -3.49 7.54
CA LEU A 153 0.58 -2.23 7.10
C LEU A 153 -0.22 -1.04 7.62
N ASP A 154 0.44 -0.11 8.32
CA ASP A 154 -0.21 1.11 8.84
C ASP A 154 -0.91 1.91 7.73
N THR A 155 -0.31 2.00 6.55
CA THR A 155 -0.92 2.69 5.40
C THR A 155 -2.24 2.03 4.98
N GLN A 156 -2.32 0.70 5.03
CA GLN A 156 -3.54 -0.02 4.70
C GLN A 156 -4.58 0.14 5.82
N GLU A 157 -4.22 -0.14 7.06
CA GLU A 157 -5.16 -0.14 8.18
C GLU A 157 -5.67 1.27 8.53
N ILE A 158 -4.79 2.27 8.48
CA ILE A 158 -5.16 3.65 8.78
C ILE A 158 -5.96 4.26 7.63
N LEU A 159 -5.52 4.09 6.39
CA LEU A 159 -6.13 4.78 5.25
C LEU A 159 -7.36 4.05 4.72
N HIS A 160 -7.34 2.71 4.71
CA HIS A 160 -8.35 1.86 4.07
C HIS A 160 -9.06 0.90 5.05
N PRO A 161 -9.52 1.35 6.23
CA PRO A 161 -10.05 0.44 7.26
C PRO A 161 -11.28 -0.35 6.84
N LEU A 162 -12.06 0.17 5.87
CA LEU A 162 -13.27 -0.49 5.37
C LEU A 162 -12.98 -1.53 4.28
N THR A 163 -11.74 -1.59 3.80
CA THR A 163 -11.30 -2.50 2.72
C THR A 163 -10.05 -3.28 3.12
N THR A 164 -9.73 -3.28 4.41
CA THR A 164 -8.67 -4.11 5.00
C THR A 164 -9.25 -5.44 5.45
N VAL A 165 -8.57 -6.53 5.10
CA VAL A 165 -8.94 -7.91 5.47
C VAL A 165 -7.81 -8.63 6.19
N GLU A 166 -8.13 -9.70 6.92
CA GLU A 166 -7.10 -10.54 7.55
C GLU A 166 -6.25 -11.25 6.49
N VAL A 167 -5.00 -11.54 6.84
CA VAL A 167 -4.06 -12.19 5.92
C VAL A 167 -4.58 -13.55 5.50
N GLY A 168 -4.74 -13.74 4.19
CA GLY A 168 -5.24 -14.97 3.59
C GLY A 168 -6.76 -15.06 3.44
N ASP A 169 -7.52 -14.07 3.94
CA ASP A 169 -8.97 -14.03 3.79
C ASP A 169 -9.39 -13.50 2.40
N LEU A 170 -9.19 -14.33 1.38
CA LEU A 170 -9.52 -14.00 0.00
C LEU A 170 -11.03 -13.86 -0.23
N GLU A 171 -11.85 -14.63 0.48
CA GLU A 171 -13.30 -14.58 0.30
C GLU A 171 -13.86 -13.23 0.75
N ASN A 172 -13.43 -12.72 1.89
CA ASN A 172 -13.83 -11.40 2.35
C ASN A 172 -13.29 -10.30 1.41
N ALA A 173 -12.05 -10.43 0.91
CA ALA A 173 -11.50 -9.50 -0.07
C ALA A 173 -12.36 -9.45 -1.35
N LYS A 174 -12.81 -10.60 -1.88
CA LYS A 174 -13.71 -10.69 -3.02
C LYS A 174 -15.08 -10.09 -2.74
N MET A 175 -15.65 -10.35 -1.55
CA MET A 175 -16.91 -9.73 -1.15
C MET A 175 -16.81 -8.21 -1.11
N ILE A 176 -15.71 -7.66 -0.57
CA ILE A 176 -15.46 -6.22 -0.57
C ILE A 176 -15.32 -5.68 -1.99
N ALA A 177 -14.61 -6.39 -2.86
CA ALA A 177 -14.43 -6.02 -4.27
C ALA A 177 -15.78 -5.87 -4.99
N LYS A 178 -16.65 -6.87 -4.87
CA LYS A 178 -18.02 -6.82 -5.41
C LYS A 178 -18.81 -5.65 -4.83
N LYS A 179 -18.76 -5.46 -3.52
CA LYS A 179 -19.47 -4.37 -2.84
C LYS A 179 -19.00 -2.98 -3.28
N LEU A 180 -17.70 -2.80 -3.52
CA LEU A 180 -17.17 -1.54 -4.08
C LEU A 180 -17.68 -1.29 -5.50
N LYS A 181 -17.86 -2.35 -6.31
CA LYS A 181 -18.39 -2.24 -7.66
C LYS A 181 -19.89 -1.98 -7.70
N GLU A 182 -20.66 -2.67 -6.85
CA GLU A 182 -22.13 -2.69 -6.92
C GLU A 182 -22.79 -1.58 -6.09
N SER A 183 -22.07 -1.01 -5.11
CA SER A 183 -22.64 -0.02 -4.20
C SER A 183 -21.90 1.32 -4.26
N GLU A 184 -22.41 2.25 -5.03
CA GLU A 184 -21.91 3.63 -5.06
C GLU A 184 -21.83 4.26 -3.67
N LYS A 185 -22.85 4.01 -2.83
CA LYS A 185 -22.86 4.49 -1.43
C LYS A 185 -21.67 3.96 -0.63
N PHE A 186 -21.33 2.68 -0.77
CA PHE A 186 -20.19 2.09 -0.07
C PHE A 186 -18.86 2.60 -0.63
N TYR A 187 -18.77 2.73 -1.95
CA TYR A 187 -17.61 3.30 -2.62
C TYR A 187 -17.33 4.72 -2.12
N ASN A 188 -18.34 5.60 -2.12
CA ASN A 188 -18.24 6.97 -1.65
C ASN A 188 -17.83 7.03 -0.17
N LEU A 189 -18.42 6.20 0.69
CA LEU A 189 -18.03 6.10 2.09
C LEU A 189 -16.54 5.74 2.26
N CYS A 190 -16.04 4.78 1.47
CA CYS A 190 -14.62 4.42 1.47
C CYS A 190 -13.77 5.60 1.02
N SER A 191 -14.08 6.21 -0.13
CA SER A 191 -13.33 7.32 -0.71
C SER A 191 -13.24 8.52 0.25
N ASP A 192 -14.35 8.93 0.86
CA ASP A 192 -14.39 10.04 1.81
C ASP A 192 -13.58 9.73 3.09
N THR A 193 -13.69 8.50 3.59
CA THR A 193 -12.91 8.03 4.74
C THR A 193 -11.42 8.12 4.45
N ILE A 194 -11.01 7.64 3.28
CA ILE A 194 -9.62 7.62 2.83
C ILE A 194 -9.06 9.03 2.71
N ARG A 195 -9.75 9.94 2.01
CA ARG A 195 -9.32 11.34 1.86
C ARG A 195 -9.14 12.04 3.21
N LYS A 196 -10.11 11.86 4.10
CA LYS A 196 -10.06 12.41 5.47
C LYS A 196 -8.85 11.89 6.24
N ARG A 197 -8.62 10.57 6.20
CA ARG A 197 -7.51 9.93 6.93
C ARG A 197 -6.15 10.25 6.33
N PHE A 198 -6.05 10.35 5.00
CA PHE A 198 -4.83 10.79 4.33
C PHE A 198 -4.43 12.18 4.79
N ASN A 199 -5.36 13.13 4.76
CA ASN A 199 -5.10 14.51 5.19
C ASN A 199 -4.67 14.61 6.66
N LEU A 200 -5.19 13.75 7.53
CA LEU A 200 -4.85 13.74 8.96
C LEU A 200 -3.49 13.09 9.27
N ASN A 201 -3.05 12.12 8.47
CA ASN A 201 -1.94 11.24 8.88
C ASN A 201 -0.73 11.24 7.94
N TYR A 202 -0.91 11.54 6.64
CA TYR A 202 0.11 11.28 5.62
C TYR A 202 0.50 12.50 4.78
N THR A 203 0.04 13.69 5.16
CA THR A 203 0.51 14.94 4.56
C THR A 203 1.89 15.31 5.10
N GLU A 204 2.62 16.16 4.40
CA GLU A 204 3.91 16.69 4.86
C GLU A 204 3.80 17.34 6.24
N THR A 205 2.71 18.07 6.49
CA THR A 205 2.46 18.70 7.80
C THR A 205 2.29 17.66 8.90
N ALA A 206 1.49 16.63 8.67
CA ALA A 206 1.28 15.53 9.63
C ALA A 206 2.59 14.78 9.91
N TRP A 207 3.38 14.54 8.86
CA TRP A 207 4.69 13.90 8.99
C TRP A 207 5.66 14.74 9.83
N LYS A 208 5.77 16.03 9.56
CA LYS A 208 6.61 16.95 10.35
C LYS A 208 6.18 17.02 11.82
N GLN A 209 4.88 17.00 12.07
CA GLN A 209 4.38 16.95 13.46
C GLN A 209 4.76 15.66 14.17
N ASN A 210 4.67 14.52 13.48
CA ASN A 210 5.09 13.23 14.02
C ASN A 210 6.61 13.20 14.26
N TRP A 211 7.39 13.67 13.29
CA TRP A 211 8.84 13.83 13.44
C TRP A 211 9.20 14.62 14.70
N ASN A 212 8.64 15.81 14.85
CA ASN A 212 8.94 16.67 16.00
C ASN A 212 8.60 16.00 17.34
N LYS A 213 7.50 15.24 17.43
CA LYS A 213 7.15 14.47 18.63
C LYS A 213 8.18 13.39 18.99
N GLN A 214 8.83 12.78 18.00
CA GLN A 214 9.83 11.73 18.19
C GLN A 214 11.20 12.29 18.60
N PHE A 215 11.49 13.56 18.29
CA PHE A 215 12.80 14.19 18.50
C PHE A 215 12.80 15.37 19.46
N THR A 216 11.65 15.80 19.98
CA THR A 216 11.62 16.80 21.06
C THR A 216 11.99 16.09 22.36
N LEU A 217 13.19 16.36 22.85
CA LEU A 217 13.68 15.98 24.17
C LEU A 217 12.90 16.71 25.26
#